data_bf2bf0d16846a50b9a3357e3dc26827e
#
_entry.id   bf2bf0d16846a50b9a3357e3dc26827e
#
_cell.length_a   1.000
_cell.length_b   1.000
_cell.length_c   1.000
_cell.angle_alpha   90.00
_cell.angle_beta   90.00
_cell.angle_gamma   90.00
#
_symmetry.space_group_name_H-M   'P 1'
#
loop_
_entity.id
_entity.type
_entity.pdbx_description
1 polymer ?
#
loop_
_entity_poly.entity_id
_entity_poly.type
_entity_poly.pdbx_seq_one_letter_code
_entity_poly.pdbx_strand_id
1 'polypeptide(L)'
;MGGTDGFVPFQTSGASVLKLGAGGVLTDPEYEVRTWLNATLFADGELKIGFAKADATGREVLASDTLCANAKYAAIQATPWASFGKSVKRVTIAADTSRVANVNLNYWVYSCNALTSVSGMANLRGVAYMNRTFNSCSALTELDLRGMSLASLSSMLYTFGACTALERILVDADWGLPSGCTGSSTFYNCKAIAGGNGTTYDSKQTTYAMCHIDREGQAGYLTAG
;
A
#
# COMPACT_ATOMS: atom_id res chain seq x y z
N MET A 1 2.37 34.13 -4.20
CA MET A 1 2.81 33.15 -5.18
C MET A 1 2.46 31.78 -4.58
N GLY A 2 1.37 31.19 -5.08
CA GLY A 2 0.72 30.05 -4.48
C GLY A 2 1.49 28.77 -4.74
N GLY A 3 1.81 28.06 -3.66
CA GLY A 3 2.23 26.67 -3.73
C GLY A 3 1.09 25.83 -4.30
N THR A 4 1.35 25.07 -5.32
CA THR A 4 0.45 24.06 -5.86
C THR A 4 0.51 22.84 -4.96
N ASP A 5 -0.04 22.96 -3.75
CA ASP A 5 -0.41 21.80 -2.94
C ASP A 5 -1.54 21.12 -3.71
N GLY A 6 -1.37 19.87 -4.08
CA GLY A 6 -2.21 19.10 -5.01
C GLY A 6 -3.70 19.01 -4.67
N PHE A 7 -4.34 20.14 -4.47
CA PHE A 7 -5.78 20.29 -4.34
C PHE A 7 -6.42 20.19 -5.72
N VAL A 8 -7.12 19.12 -5.99
CA VAL A 8 -8.04 19.06 -7.13
C VAL A 8 -9.35 19.74 -6.72
N PRO A 9 -9.87 20.66 -7.53
CA PRO A 9 -11.12 21.36 -7.22
C PRO A 9 -12.28 20.37 -7.10
N PHE A 10 -13.24 20.70 -6.24
CA PHE A 10 -14.47 19.99 -5.99
C PHE A 10 -15.13 19.49 -7.29
N GLN A 11 -15.27 18.20 -7.43
CA GLN A 11 -16.23 17.64 -8.40
C GLN A 11 -17.51 17.27 -7.66
N THR A 12 -18.53 18.09 -7.79
CA THR A 12 -19.89 17.78 -7.34
C THR A 12 -20.55 16.89 -8.37
N SER A 13 -20.86 15.66 -8.02
CA SER A 13 -21.81 14.85 -8.75
C SER A 13 -23.19 14.98 -8.10
N GLY A 14 -24.02 15.85 -8.65
CA GLY A 14 -25.37 16.08 -8.13
C GLY A 14 -25.48 17.26 -7.18
N ALA A 15 -26.71 17.73 -6.92
CA ALA A 15 -27.02 18.88 -6.07
C ALA A 15 -26.73 18.58 -4.58
N SER A 16 -25.47 18.66 -4.19
CA SER A 16 -25.05 18.52 -2.79
C SER A 16 -25.15 19.86 -2.07
N VAL A 17 -25.82 19.87 -0.93
CA VAL A 17 -25.88 21.03 -0.06
C VAL A 17 -24.61 21.05 0.78
N LEU A 18 -23.69 21.98 0.45
CA LEU A 18 -22.50 22.21 1.26
C LEU A 18 -22.91 22.69 2.66
N LYS A 19 -22.44 22.04 3.69
CA LYS A 19 -22.64 22.44 5.09
C LYS A 19 -21.38 23.07 5.62
N LEU A 20 -21.53 24.19 6.32
CA LEU A 20 -20.44 24.83 7.06
C LEU A 20 -20.22 24.03 8.35
N GLY A 21 -19.09 23.33 8.43
CA GLY A 21 -18.67 22.61 9.64
C GLY A 21 -18.05 23.53 10.68
N ALA A 22 -17.80 22.99 11.88
CA ALA A 22 -17.08 23.68 12.93
C ALA A 22 -15.68 24.11 12.44
N GLY A 23 -15.33 25.37 12.59
CA GLY A 23 -14.08 25.93 12.09
C GLY A 23 -14.16 26.58 10.70
N GLY A 24 -15.37 26.75 10.13
CA GLY A 24 -15.57 27.44 8.84
C GLY A 24 -15.20 26.61 7.61
N VAL A 25 -15.02 25.30 7.75
CA VAL A 25 -14.74 24.40 6.63
C VAL A 25 -16.06 23.98 5.99
N LEU A 26 -16.19 24.21 4.68
CA LEU A 26 -17.31 23.69 3.91
C LEU A 26 -17.16 22.18 3.75
N THR A 27 -18.07 21.43 4.33
CA THR A 27 -18.11 19.96 4.19
C THR A 27 -19.40 19.52 3.53
N ASP A 28 -19.30 18.70 2.51
CA ASP A 28 -20.39 17.87 2.02
C ASP A 28 -20.33 16.56 2.80
N PRO A 29 -21.38 16.15 3.52
CA PRO A 29 -21.38 14.88 4.25
C PRO A 29 -21.24 13.65 3.33
N GLU A 30 -21.50 13.81 2.03
CA GLU A 30 -21.27 12.77 1.02
C GLU A 30 -19.96 12.94 0.26
N TYR A 31 -19.20 14.02 0.53
CA TYR A 31 -17.97 14.35 -0.16
C TYR A 31 -16.76 13.81 0.60
N GLU A 32 -16.04 12.91 -0.04
CA GLU A 32 -14.74 12.43 0.45
C GLU A 32 -13.62 13.24 -0.20
N VAL A 33 -12.81 13.92 0.60
CA VAL A 33 -11.64 14.66 0.08
C VAL A 33 -10.70 13.67 -0.61
N ARG A 34 -10.52 13.82 -1.90
CA ARG A 34 -9.62 12.99 -2.71
C ARG A 34 -8.21 13.54 -2.62
N THR A 35 -7.25 12.67 -2.34
CA THR A 35 -5.84 13.04 -2.28
C THR A 35 -5.08 12.37 -3.42
N TRP A 36 -4.43 13.17 -4.25
CA TRP A 36 -3.73 12.70 -5.43
C TRP A 36 -2.22 12.67 -5.21
N LEU A 37 -1.61 11.57 -5.60
CA LEU A 37 -0.18 11.35 -5.66
C LEU A 37 0.27 11.35 -7.12
N ASN A 38 1.52 11.75 -7.36
CA ASN A 38 2.19 11.54 -8.64
C ASN A 38 2.95 10.21 -8.58
N ALA A 39 2.83 9.43 -9.63
CA ALA A 39 3.59 8.20 -9.82
C ALA A 39 4.38 8.28 -11.11
N THR A 40 5.66 7.92 -11.07
CA THR A 40 6.55 7.92 -12.24
C THR A 40 7.35 6.62 -12.25
N LEU A 41 7.22 5.86 -13.33
CA LEU A 41 8.00 4.66 -13.60
C LEU A 41 9.11 4.99 -14.59
N PHE A 42 10.35 4.74 -14.20
CA PHE A 42 11.54 4.92 -15.01
C PHE A 42 11.94 3.63 -15.72
N ALA A 43 12.68 3.75 -16.83
CA ALA A 43 13.14 2.63 -17.64
C ALA A 43 14.09 1.68 -16.89
N ASP A 44 14.79 2.17 -15.86
CA ASP A 44 15.64 1.36 -14.98
C ASP A 44 14.83 0.49 -13.98
N GLY A 45 13.50 0.61 -13.99
CA GLY A 45 12.55 -0.16 -13.19
C GLY A 45 12.20 0.47 -11.84
N GLU A 46 12.59 1.71 -11.57
CA GLU A 46 12.13 2.42 -10.37
C GLU A 46 10.75 3.05 -10.59
N LEU A 47 9.78 2.70 -9.72
CA LEU A 47 8.50 3.38 -9.57
C LEU A 47 8.57 4.32 -8.36
N LYS A 48 8.54 5.63 -8.61
CA LYS A 48 8.46 6.66 -7.57
C LYS A 48 7.03 7.12 -7.36
N ILE A 49 6.58 7.17 -6.11
CA ILE A 49 5.25 7.64 -5.70
C ILE A 49 5.43 8.76 -4.68
N GLY A 50 4.89 9.95 -4.97
CA GLY A 50 5.05 11.13 -4.11
C GLY A 50 3.98 12.18 -4.35
N PHE A 51 3.92 13.22 -3.50
CA PHE A 51 3.04 14.38 -3.76
C PHE A 51 3.56 15.21 -4.94
N ALA A 52 4.86 15.40 -5.04
CA ALA A 52 5.48 16.06 -6.19
C ALA A 52 5.78 15.06 -7.30
N LYS A 53 5.81 15.53 -8.54
CA LYS A 53 6.36 14.76 -9.66
C LYS A 53 7.83 14.42 -9.39
N ALA A 54 8.22 13.21 -9.74
CA ALA A 54 9.62 12.80 -9.64
C ALA A 54 10.49 13.62 -10.59
N ASP A 55 11.69 13.98 -10.14
CA ASP A 55 12.70 14.54 -11.04
C ASP A 55 13.14 13.45 -12.03
N ALA A 56 12.96 13.73 -13.31
CA ALA A 56 13.29 12.84 -14.41
C ALA A 56 14.55 13.29 -15.19
N THR A 57 15.32 14.27 -14.65
CA THR A 57 16.53 14.75 -15.31
C THR A 57 17.50 13.60 -15.59
N GLY A 58 17.85 13.42 -16.85
CA GLY A 58 18.76 12.36 -17.30
C GLY A 58 18.21 10.94 -17.22
N ARG A 59 16.90 10.75 -16.96
CA ARG A 59 16.26 9.43 -16.87
C ARG A 59 15.12 9.28 -17.87
N GLU A 60 15.05 8.14 -18.52
CA GLU A 60 13.92 7.79 -19.38
C GLU A 60 12.70 7.40 -18.53
N VAL A 61 11.54 7.99 -18.88
CA VAL A 61 10.25 7.72 -18.21
C VAL A 61 9.42 6.78 -19.08
N LEU A 62 9.02 5.63 -18.53
CA LEU A 62 8.12 4.68 -19.19
C LEU A 62 6.65 5.05 -19.00
N ALA A 63 6.28 5.50 -17.81
CA ALA A 63 4.93 5.91 -17.47
C ALA A 63 4.94 6.99 -16.37
N SER A 64 4.04 7.95 -16.47
CA SER A 64 3.83 8.94 -15.41
C SER A 64 2.36 9.36 -15.41
N ASP A 65 1.72 9.30 -14.23
CA ASP A 65 0.34 9.70 -14.06
C ASP A 65 0.04 10.00 -12.58
N THR A 66 -1.20 10.30 -12.27
CA THR A 66 -1.68 10.51 -10.91
C THR A 66 -2.40 9.27 -10.37
N LEU A 67 -2.28 9.06 -9.05
CA LEU A 67 -2.95 8.01 -8.29
C LEU A 67 -3.73 8.64 -7.13
N CYS A 68 -5.00 8.34 -7.01
CA CYS A 68 -5.78 8.77 -5.84
C CYS A 68 -5.46 7.87 -4.65
N ALA A 69 -4.85 8.46 -3.61
CA ALA A 69 -4.38 7.71 -2.45
C ALA A 69 -5.50 7.11 -1.59
N ASN A 70 -6.69 7.73 -1.58
CA ASN A 70 -7.81 7.35 -0.74
C ASN A 70 -9.09 7.04 -1.54
N ALA A 71 -8.97 6.64 -2.81
CA ALA A 71 -10.14 6.24 -3.58
C ALA A 71 -10.79 4.98 -3.00
N LYS A 72 -12.11 4.99 -2.89
CA LYS A 72 -12.89 3.77 -2.63
C LYS A 72 -13.02 3.00 -3.94
N TYR A 73 -12.30 1.88 -4.05
CA TYR A 73 -12.38 1.01 -5.20
C TYR A 73 -13.12 -0.27 -4.83
N ALA A 74 -14.28 -0.48 -5.43
CA ALA A 74 -15.04 -1.72 -5.30
C ALA A 74 -14.50 -2.84 -6.20
N ALA A 75 -13.64 -2.52 -7.15
CA ALA A 75 -13.09 -3.42 -8.16
C ALA A 75 -11.57 -3.23 -8.32
N ILE A 76 -10.97 -4.00 -9.21
CA ILE A 76 -9.56 -3.88 -9.57
C ILE A 76 -9.26 -2.45 -9.99
N GLN A 77 -8.37 -1.81 -9.24
CA GLN A 77 -7.85 -0.50 -9.60
C GLN A 77 -6.81 -0.69 -10.71
N ALA A 78 -7.07 -0.09 -11.86
CA ALA A 78 -6.03 0.05 -12.87
C ALA A 78 -5.05 1.14 -12.41
N THR A 79 -3.88 0.75 -11.92
CA THR A 79 -2.81 1.71 -11.66
C THR A 79 -2.22 2.20 -12.98
N PRO A 80 -1.70 3.44 -13.06
CA PRO A 80 -1.14 3.98 -14.30
C PRO A 80 0.01 3.13 -14.88
N TRP A 81 0.66 2.33 -14.06
CA TRP A 81 1.77 1.43 -14.44
C TRP A 81 1.34 -0.03 -14.61
N ALA A 82 0.06 -0.36 -14.55
CA ALA A 82 -0.40 -1.76 -14.62
C ALA A 82 0.10 -2.52 -15.85
N SER A 83 0.13 -1.85 -17.01
CA SER A 83 0.66 -2.44 -18.25
C SER A 83 2.19 -2.63 -18.24
N PHE A 84 2.89 -1.99 -17.31
CA PHE A 84 4.34 -2.06 -17.13
C PHE A 84 4.75 -2.85 -15.88
N GLY A 85 3.84 -3.61 -15.24
CA GLY A 85 4.11 -4.31 -13.98
C GLY A 85 5.36 -5.18 -14.00
N LYS A 86 5.67 -5.82 -15.14
CA LYS A 86 6.90 -6.60 -15.32
C LYS A 86 8.19 -5.76 -15.35
N SER A 87 8.09 -4.46 -15.57
CA SER A 87 9.23 -3.53 -15.57
C SER A 87 9.52 -2.94 -14.21
N VAL A 88 8.57 -3.03 -13.25
CA VAL A 88 8.75 -2.50 -11.89
C VAL A 88 9.68 -3.43 -11.12
N LYS A 89 10.88 -2.94 -10.79
CA LYS A 89 11.90 -3.68 -10.04
C LYS A 89 12.05 -3.17 -8.60
N ARG A 90 11.82 -1.90 -8.36
CA ARG A 90 11.85 -1.28 -7.04
C ARG A 90 10.81 -0.17 -6.94
N VAL A 91 10.29 0.03 -5.75
CA VAL A 91 9.32 1.08 -5.44
C VAL A 91 9.90 2.01 -4.38
N THR A 92 9.79 3.31 -4.62
CA THR A 92 10.16 4.36 -3.66
C THR A 92 8.94 5.21 -3.34
N ILE A 93 8.49 5.15 -2.08
CA ILE A 93 7.34 5.94 -1.59
C ILE A 93 7.87 7.14 -0.84
N ALA A 94 7.74 8.33 -1.45
CA ALA A 94 8.18 9.60 -0.88
C ALA A 94 7.03 10.42 -0.25
N ALA A 95 5.77 10.03 -0.49
CA ALA A 95 4.60 10.72 0.05
C ALA A 95 4.38 10.35 1.52
N ASP A 96 4.53 11.30 2.44
CA ASP A 96 4.04 11.17 3.82
C ASP A 96 2.52 11.37 3.85
N THR A 97 1.78 10.27 4.04
CA THR A 97 0.32 10.28 4.03
C THR A 97 -0.31 10.54 5.40
N SER A 98 0.42 11.13 6.35
CA SER A 98 -0.06 11.40 7.72
C SER A 98 -1.34 12.23 7.80
N ARG A 99 -1.61 13.04 6.77
CA ARG A 99 -2.81 13.88 6.66
C ARG A 99 -3.89 13.30 5.73
N VAL A 100 -3.67 12.10 5.22
CA VAL A 100 -4.60 11.43 4.29
C VAL A 100 -5.39 10.38 5.06
N ALA A 101 -6.71 10.52 5.10
CA ALA A 101 -7.59 9.52 5.69
C ALA A 101 -7.87 8.39 4.69
N ASN A 102 -8.02 7.17 5.22
CA ASN A 102 -8.44 5.99 4.46
C ASN A 102 -7.54 5.68 3.24
N VAL A 103 -6.21 5.76 3.42
CA VAL A 103 -5.26 5.41 2.36
C VAL A 103 -5.54 4.00 1.86
N ASN A 104 -5.65 3.87 0.55
CA ASN A 104 -6.00 2.63 -0.12
C ASN A 104 -4.84 2.13 -0.99
N LEU A 105 -4.19 1.07 -0.54
CA LEU A 105 -3.06 0.46 -1.25
C LEU A 105 -3.49 -0.69 -2.17
N ASN A 106 -4.80 -0.90 -2.35
CA ASN A 106 -5.28 -2.01 -3.17
C ASN A 106 -4.62 -2.01 -4.55
N TYR A 107 -4.02 -3.13 -4.91
CA TYR A 107 -3.38 -3.39 -6.20
C TYR A 107 -2.18 -2.50 -6.55
N TRP A 108 -1.61 -1.72 -5.62
CA TRP A 108 -0.54 -0.78 -5.96
C TRP A 108 0.63 -1.40 -6.72
N VAL A 109 1.07 -2.59 -6.31
CA VAL A 109 2.13 -3.32 -7.02
C VAL A 109 1.69 -4.74 -7.40
N TYR A 110 0.40 -4.92 -7.64
CA TYR A 110 -0.17 -6.19 -8.08
C TYR A 110 0.52 -6.70 -9.35
N SER A 111 0.94 -7.97 -9.32
CA SER A 111 1.63 -8.63 -10.44
C SER A 111 2.95 -7.96 -10.90
N CYS A 112 3.58 -7.15 -10.04
CA CYS A 112 4.94 -6.66 -10.28
C CYS A 112 5.95 -7.80 -9.99
N ASN A 113 5.98 -8.81 -10.85
CA ASN A 113 6.74 -10.05 -10.62
C ASN A 113 8.27 -9.89 -10.73
N ALA A 114 8.77 -8.75 -11.20
CA ALA A 114 10.18 -8.36 -11.16
C ALA A 114 10.55 -7.49 -9.95
N LEU A 115 9.59 -7.16 -9.08
CA LEU A 115 9.80 -6.32 -7.90
C LEU A 115 10.70 -7.02 -6.89
N THR A 116 11.82 -6.40 -6.53
CA THR A 116 12.79 -6.92 -5.57
C THR A 116 12.90 -6.08 -4.29
N SER A 117 12.45 -4.82 -4.31
CA SER A 117 12.53 -3.95 -3.14
C SER A 117 11.44 -2.88 -3.11
N VAL A 118 11.01 -2.54 -1.89
CA VAL A 118 10.10 -1.43 -1.61
C VAL A 118 10.69 -0.61 -0.48
N SER A 119 10.75 0.70 -0.65
CA SER A 119 11.23 1.63 0.36
C SER A 119 10.20 2.73 0.65
N GLY A 120 10.26 3.29 1.86
CA GLY A 120 9.37 4.38 2.28
C GLY A 120 8.00 3.90 2.76
N MET A 121 7.82 2.62 3.13
CA MET A 121 6.57 2.12 3.73
C MET A 121 6.23 2.89 5.01
N ALA A 122 7.21 3.33 5.79
CA ALA A 122 7.03 4.16 6.98
C ALA A 122 6.33 5.52 6.72
N ASN A 123 6.34 6.00 5.48
CA ASN A 123 5.62 7.22 5.09
C ASN A 123 4.10 6.98 4.92
N LEU A 124 3.66 5.72 4.86
CA LEU A 124 2.26 5.37 4.69
C LEU A 124 1.55 5.35 6.05
N ARG A 125 0.71 6.33 6.26
CA ARG A 125 -0.12 6.52 7.44
C ARG A 125 -1.58 6.47 7.08
N GLY A 126 -2.45 6.11 8.04
CA GLY A 126 -3.90 6.05 7.80
C GLY A 126 -4.32 5.00 6.77
N VAL A 127 -3.54 3.93 6.62
CA VAL A 127 -3.82 2.86 5.66
C VAL A 127 -5.06 2.08 6.12
N ALA A 128 -6.07 2.04 5.25
CA ALA A 128 -7.34 1.35 5.51
C ALA A 128 -7.49 0.04 4.72
N TYR A 129 -6.85 -0.08 3.56
CA TYR A 129 -6.99 -1.24 2.69
C TYR A 129 -5.66 -1.65 2.06
N MET A 130 -5.35 -2.95 2.11
CA MET A 130 -4.16 -3.54 1.50
C MET A 130 -4.50 -4.75 0.61
N ASN A 131 -5.71 -4.80 0.05
CA ASN A 131 -6.10 -5.95 -0.75
C ASN A 131 -5.23 -6.08 -1.99
N ARG A 132 -4.60 -7.22 -2.16
CA ARG A 132 -3.73 -7.55 -3.28
C ARG A 132 -2.61 -6.54 -3.55
N THR A 133 -2.19 -5.79 -2.53
CA THR A 133 -1.14 -4.76 -2.67
C THR A 133 0.12 -5.35 -3.30
N PHE A 134 0.64 -6.46 -2.78
CA PHE A 134 1.84 -7.14 -3.25
C PHE A 134 1.55 -8.48 -3.95
N ASN A 135 0.29 -8.78 -4.21
CA ASN A 135 -0.06 -10.08 -4.79
C ASN A 135 0.72 -10.35 -6.08
N SER A 136 1.33 -11.53 -6.17
CA SER A 136 2.17 -11.97 -7.30
C SER A 136 3.47 -11.17 -7.50
N CYS A 137 4.01 -10.53 -6.45
CA CYS A 137 5.37 -10.00 -6.46
C CYS A 137 6.37 -11.15 -6.21
N SER A 138 6.52 -12.03 -7.19
CA SER A 138 7.20 -13.32 -7.03
C SER A 138 8.73 -13.24 -6.89
N ALA A 139 9.36 -12.09 -7.17
CA ALA A 139 10.78 -11.84 -6.97
C ALA A 139 11.10 -11.12 -5.65
N LEU A 140 10.08 -10.66 -4.91
CA LEU A 140 10.27 -9.96 -3.64
C LEU A 140 10.66 -10.96 -2.55
N THR A 141 11.85 -10.81 -1.96
CA THR A 141 12.38 -11.72 -0.92
C THR A 141 12.18 -11.17 0.49
N GLU A 142 12.19 -9.87 0.64
CA GLU A 142 12.01 -9.21 1.94
C GLU A 142 11.12 -7.98 1.78
N LEU A 143 10.31 -7.71 2.79
CA LEU A 143 9.48 -6.51 2.86
C LEU A 143 9.59 -5.87 4.25
N ASP A 144 9.97 -4.59 4.29
CA ASP A 144 10.05 -3.80 5.53
C ASP A 144 8.79 -2.94 5.67
N LEU A 145 7.96 -3.26 6.66
CA LEU A 145 6.73 -2.53 7.03
C LEU A 145 6.90 -1.70 8.30
N ARG A 146 8.12 -1.62 8.85
CA ARG A 146 8.36 -0.83 10.07
C ARG A 146 8.00 0.64 9.86
N GLY A 147 7.47 1.24 10.91
CA GLY A 147 6.99 2.62 10.88
C GLY A 147 5.67 2.86 10.16
N MET A 148 5.06 1.84 9.52
CA MET A 148 3.70 1.98 8.97
C MET A 148 2.67 2.18 10.08
N SER A 149 1.68 3.06 9.84
CA SER A 149 0.52 3.16 10.73
C SER A 149 -0.67 2.40 10.16
N LEU A 150 -1.06 1.32 10.82
CA LEU A 150 -2.15 0.43 10.42
C LEU A 150 -3.41 0.57 11.30
N ALA A 151 -3.50 1.61 12.15
CA ALA A 151 -4.63 1.78 13.08
C ALA A 151 -6.01 1.78 12.40
N SER A 152 -6.08 2.14 11.13
CA SER A 152 -7.30 2.16 10.32
C SER A 152 -7.46 0.94 9.40
N LEU A 153 -6.54 -0.03 9.44
CA LEU A 153 -6.55 -1.16 8.50
C LEU A 153 -7.76 -2.06 8.76
N SER A 154 -8.54 -2.28 7.72
CA SER A 154 -9.75 -3.09 7.76
C SER A 154 -9.69 -4.33 6.86
N SER A 155 -8.86 -4.33 5.84
CA SER A 155 -8.83 -5.44 4.89
C SER A 155 -7.45 -5.71 4.28
N MET A 156 -7.05 -7.01 4.30
CA MET A 156 -5.78 -7.56 3.78
C MET A 156 -5.99 -8.75 2.84
N LEU A 157 -7.07 -8.78 2.09
CA LEU A 157 -7.39 -9.89 1.18
C LEU A 157 -6.25 -10.11 0.16
N TYR A 158 -5.63 -11.28 0.15
CA TYR A 158 -4.52 -11.62 -0.76
C TYR A 158 -3.33 -10.65 -0.74
N THR A 159 -3.09 -9.91 0.34
CA THR A 159 -2.07 -8.84 0.38
C THR A 159 -0.72 -9.30 -0.15
N PHE A 160 -0.24 -10.44 0.32
CA PHE A 160 1.03 -11.05 -0.08
C PHE A 160 0.84 -12.31 -0.94
N GLY A 161 -0.39 -12.60 -1.36
CA GLY A 161 -0.69 -13.82 -2.09
C GLY A 161 0.23 -14.04 -3.29
N ALA A 162 0.73 -15.25 -3.48
CA ALA A 162 1.65 -15.65 -4.54
C ALA A 162 3.00 -14.89 -4.58
N CYS A 163 3.44 -14.29 -3.47
CA CYS A 163 4.82 -13.82 -3.30
C CYS A 163 5.71 -15.04 -2.98
N THR A 164 6.02 -15.83 -4.01
CA THR A 164 6.61 -17.15 -3.84
C THR A 164 8.05 -17.16 -3.32
N ALA A 165 8.78 -16.03 -3.48
CA ALA A 165 10.13 -15.84 -2.98
C ALA A 165 10.19 -15.06 -1.66
N LEU A 166 9.04 -14.59 -1.13
CA LEU A 166 9.02 -13.75 0.08
C LEU A 166 9.38 -14.60 1.30
N GLU A 167 10.57 -14.36 1.85
CA GLU A 167 11.12 -15.07 2.98
C GLU A 167 10.83 -14.38 4.31
N ARG A 168 10.82 -13.03 4.32
CA ARG A 168 10.72 -12.27 5.55
C ARG A 168 9.90 -10.98 5.39
N ILE A 169 9.09 -10.69 6.39
CA ILE A 169 8.41 -9.40 6.56
C ILE A 169 8.82 -8.81 7.91
N LEU A 170 9.51 -7.65 7.88
CA LEU A 170 9.92 -6.92 9.07
C LEU A 170 8.84 -5.98 9.53
N VAL A 171 8.59 -5.94 10.83
CA VAL A 171 7.61 -5.07 11.49
C VAL A 171 8.14 -4.50 12.79
N ASP A 172 7.55 -3.42 13.29
CA ASP A 172 7.86 -2.87 14.61
C ASP A 172 7.53 -3.89 15.73
N ALA A 173 8.25 -3.82 16.85
CA ALA A 173 8.11 -4.76 17.96
C ALA A 173 6.71 -4.74 18.62
N ASP A 174 5.97 -3.65 18.46
CA ASP A 174 4.58 -3.43 18.92
C ASP A 174 3.53 -3.67 17.82
N TRP A 175 3.93 -4.30 16.71
CA TRP A 175 3.02 -4.60 15.61
C TRP A 175 1.75 -5.30 16.06
N GLY A 176 0.62 -4.77 15.63
CA GLY A 176 -0.70 -5.36 15.85
C GLY A 176 -1.70 -4.91 14.79
N LEU A 177 -2.59 -5.80 14.43
CA LEU A 177 -3.70 -5.47 13.54
C LEU A 177 -4.91 -4.98 14.34
N PRO A 178 -5.69 -4.00 13.82
CA PRO A 178 -6.96 -3.60 14.41
C PRO A 178 -7.92 -4.79 14.55
N SER A 179 -8.73 -4.80 15.60
CA SER A 179 -9.69 -5.89 15.87
C SER A 179 -10.72 -6.12 14.75
N GLY A 180 -11.01 -5.10 13.96
CA GLY A 180 -11.90 -5.19 12.80
C GLY A 180 -11.21 -5.59 11.48
N CYS A 181 -9.89 -5.78 11.47
CA CYS A 181 -9.17 -6.19 10.28
C CYS A 181 -9.52 -7.62 9.88
N THR A 182 -9.69 -7.84 8.57
CA THR A 182 -9.98 -9.15 7.99
C THR A 182 -9.10 -9.39 6.76
N GLY A 183 -8.96 -10.65 6.34
CA GLY A 183 -8.22 -10.98 5.12
C GLY A 183 -8.12 -12.48 4.92
N SER A 184 -8.85 -13.03 3.95
CA SER A 184 -8.61 -14.39 3.50
C SER A 184 -7.41 -14.42 2.55
N SER A 185 -6.73 -15.56 2.51
CA SER A 185 -5.64 -15.81 1.55
C SER A 185 -4.52 -14.76 1.56
N THR A 186 -4.33 -14.05 2.68
CA THR A 186 -3.30 -13.01 2.85
C THR A 186 -1.92 -13.51 2.45
N PHE A 187 -1.59 -14.77 2.81
CA PHE A 187 -0.32 -15.44 2.50
C PHE A 187 -0.49 -16.62 1.54
N TYR A 188 -1.58 -16.65 0.75
CA TYR A 188 -1.79 -17.74 -0.21
C TYR A 188 -0.55 -17.94 -1.09
N ASN A 189 -0.03 -19.18 -1.13
CA ASN A 189 1.14 -19.55 -1.94
C ASN A 189 2.44 -18.75 -1.66
N CYS A 190 2.63 -18.21 -0.45
CA CYS A 190 3.89 -17.58 0.00
C CYS A 190 4.86 -18.65 0.53
N LYS A 191 5.29 -19.57 -0.31
CA LYS A 191 5.96 -20.82 0.10
C LYS A 191 7.29 -20.62 0.82
N ALA A 192 7.97 -19.51 0.63
CA ALA A 192 9.26 -19.21 1.25
C ALA A 192 9.13 -18.52 2.61
N ILE A 193 7.91 -18.01 2.97
CA ILE A 193 7.76 -17.19 4.18
C ILE A 193 8.13 -17.94 5.45
N ALA A 194 8.90 -17.27 6.30
CA ALA A 194 9.20 -17.73 7.65
C ALA A 194 9.04 -16.58 8.66
N GLY A 195 8.50 -16.88 9.81
CA GLY A 195 8.45 -15.99 10.95
C GLY A 195 9.79 -15.90 11.67
N GLY A 196 9.97 -14.86 12.51
CA GLY A 196 11.23 -14.60 13.20
C GLY A 196 11.67 -15.67 14.21
N ASN A 197 10.75 -16.52 14.66
CA ASN A 197 11.02 -17.64 15.57
C ASN A 197 10.98 -19.02 14.85
N GLY A 198 10.99 -19.03 13.51
CA GLY A 198 11.12 -20.24 12.71
C GLY A 198 9.81 -20.88 12.25
N THR A 199 8.66 -20.21 12.45
CA THR A 199 7.38 -20.67 11.85
C THR A 199 7.49 -20.61 10.33
N THR A 200 7.33 -21.76 9.66
CA THR A 200 7.37 -21.86 8.21
C THR A 200 5.97 -21.91 7.60
N TYR A 201 5.89 -21.67 6.30
CA TYR A 201 4.64 -21.67 5.55
C TYR A 201 3.81 -22.94 5.75
N ASP A 202 2.53 -22.77 6.08
CA ASP A 202 1.52 -23.82 6.07
C ASP A 202 0.36 -23.41 5.15
N SER A 203 0.05 -24.25 4.16
CA SER A 203 -1.04 -24.01 3.20
C SER A 203 -2.44 -23.91 3.82
N LYS A 204 -2.60 -24.37 5.06
CA LYS A 204 -3.84 -24.24 5.85
C LYS A 204 -3.89 -22.95 6.68
N GLN A 205 -2.77 -22.26 6.84
CA GLN A 205 -2.59 -21.07 7.68
C GLN A 205 -2.24 -19.87 6.81
N THR A 206 -3.14 -19.48 5.90
CA THR A 206 -2.85 -18.45 4.88
C THR A 206 -3.62 -17.15 5.07
N THR A 207 -4.38 -17.01 6.15
CA THR A 207 -5.22 -15.83 6.40
C THR A 207 -4.45 -14.73 7.13
N TYR A 208 -5.08 -13.57 7.31
CA TYR A 208 -4.56 -12.46 8.12
C TYR A 208 -4.21 -12.87 9.57
N ALA A 209 -4.79 -13.94 10.07
CA ALA A 209 -4.50 -14.47 11.41
C ALA A 209 -3.02 -14.81 11.62
N MET A 210 -2.26 -15.05 10.54
CA MET A 210 -0.81 -15.25 10.59
C MET A 210 -0.01 -13.95 10.46
N CYS A 211 -0.68 -12.79 10.30
CA CYS A 211 -0.04 -11.49 10.15
C CYS A 211 0.30 -10.87 11.52
N HIS A 212 1.01 -11.62 12.34
CA HIS A 212 1.55 -11.17 13.62
C HIS A 212 2.99 -11.69 13.78
N ILE A 213 3.71 -11.08 14.72
CA ILE A 213 5.08 -11.47 15.05
C ILE A 213 5.11 -12.92 15.53
N ASP A 214 6.03 -13.71 14.94
CA ASP A 214 6.31 -15.07 15.35
C ASP A 214 7.05 -15.07 16.70
N ARG A 215 6.46 -15.73 17.69
CA ARG A 215 6.99 -15.82 19.06
C ARG A 215 6.81 -17.24 19.60
N GLU A 216 7.55 -17.58 20.65
CA GLU A 216 7.34 -18.82 21.37
C GLU A 216 5.87 -18.95 21.82
N GLY A 217 5.23 -20.05 21.48
CA GLY A 217 3.81 -20.31 21.78
C GLY A 217 2.79 -19.55 20.90
N GLN A 218 3.25 -18.70 19.97
CA GLN A 218 2.38 -17.91 19.09
C GLN A 218 2.97 -17.88 17.67
N ALA A 219 2.66 -18.91 16.87
CA ALA A 219 3.14 -19.02 15.50
C ALA A 219 2.60 -17.93 14.59
N GLY A 220 3.45 -17.15 13.93
CA GLY A 220 3.14 -16.08 12.99
C GLY A 220 4.14 -16.02 11.84
N TYR A 221 3.89 -15.18 10.84
CA TYR A 221 4.79 -15.05 9.68
C TYR A 221 5.60 -13.75 9.67
N LEU A 222 5.54 -12.95 10.74
CA LEU A 222 6.27 -11.69 10.79
C LEU A 222 7.47 -11.78 11.73
N THR A 223 8.47 -10.95 11.42
CA THR A 223 9.71 -10.82 12.21
C THR A 223 9.74 -9.42 12.84
N ALA A 224 9.92 -9.34 14.16
CA ALA A 224 10.21 -8.07 14.82
C ALA A 224 11.62 -7.59 14.43
N GLY A 225 11.77 -6.28 14.09
CA GLY A 225 13.04 -5.69 13.69
C GLY A 225 13.33 -4.37 14.39
#